data_8d4e21cd39693118e3ca79749c2d0ae9
#
_entry.id   8d4e21cd39693118e3ca79749c2d0ae9
#
_cell.length_a   1.000
_cell.length_b   1.000
_cell.length_c   1.000
_cell.angle_alpha   90.00
_cell.angle_beta   90.00
_cell.angle_gamma   90.00
#
_symmetry.space_group_name_H-M   'P 1'
#
loop_
_entity.id
_entity.type
_entity.pdbx_description
1 polymer ?
#
loop_
_entity_poly.entity_id
_entity_poly.type
_entity_poly.pdbx_seq_one_letter_code
_entity_poly.pdbx_strand_id
1 'polypeptide(L)'
;REQKAYDFIVSNGGTAFLPLIKQEKVIKGKKTIVDVSRIPNIFFVYGTEDEVKTYAFDNVHLPFLRFYYESHHEGVNIIKEPLIVPDRQIQSLQILCKAEAEDIRFVPDEMIPKFQEGESVVIIQGEFKGIEGKVARWHGQQRVAIIIEGLCVIATAYIPSAYLKKI
;
A
#
# COMPACT_ATOMS: atom_id res chain seq x y z
N ARG A 1 -5.14 14.76 -5.97
CA ARG A 1 -4.26 15.46 -5.01
C ARG A 1 -2.97 14.69 -4.77
N GLU A 2 -3.03 13.38 -4.57
CA GLU A 2 -1.86 12.53 -4.35
C GLU A 2 -0.89 12.56 -5.53
N GLN A 3 -1.39 12.56 -6.77
CA GLN A 3 -0.54 12.65 -7.96
C GLN A 3 0.25 13.98 -7.98
N LYS A 4 -0.39 15.09 -7.64
CA LYS A 4 0.26 16.40 -7.59
C LYS A 4 1.37 16.44 -6.55
N ALA A 5 1.12 15.86 -5.37
CA ALA A 5 2.11 15.81 -4.30
C ALA A 5 3.29 14.90 -4.69
N TYR A 6 2.99 13.73 -5.27
CA TYR A 6 4.01 12.82 -5.79
C TYR A 6 4.89 13.50 -6.83
N ASP A 7 4.30 14.14 -7.82
CA ASP A 7 5.04 14.82 -8.90
C ASP A 7 5.94 15.92 -8.36
N PHE A 8 5.45 16.70 -7.40
CA PHE A 8 6.24 17.74 -6.75
C PHE A 8 7.46 17.17 -6.03
N ILE A 9 7.27 16.14 -5.22
CA ILE A 9 8.34 15.52 -4.44
C ILE A 9 9.42 14.93 -5.36
N VAL A 10 9.01 14.18 -6.38
CA VAL A 10 9.94 13.56 -7.32
C VAL A 10 10.68 14.61 -8.16
N SER A 11 10.00 15.65 -8.60
CA SER A 11 10.60 16.75 -9.35
C SER A 11 11.65 17.54 -8.53
N ASN A 12 11.54 17.52 -7.22
CA ASN A 12 12.48 18.16 -6.31
C ASN A 12 13.54 17.20 -5.73
N GLY A 13 13.71 16.03 -6.37
CA GLY A 13 14.76 15.07 -6.02
C GLY A 13 14.40 14.11 -4.90
N GLY A 14 13.14 14.12 -4.40
CA GLY A 14 12.66 13.18 -3.41
C GLY A 14 12.32 11.82 -4.00
N THR A 15 12.19 10.82 -3.15
CA THR A 15 11.78 9.46 -3.51
C THR A 15 10.39 9.18 -2.96
N ALA A 16 9.47 8.80 -3.82
CA ALA A 16 8.10 8.51 -3.44
C ALA A 16 7.54 7.33 -4.24
N PHE A 17 6.51 6.69 -3.69
CA PHE A 17 5.79 5.61 -4.33
C PHE A 17 4.30 5.87 -4.29
N LEU A 18 3.69 5.96 -5.47
CA LEU A 18 2.25 6.09 -5.65
C LEU A 18 1.72 4.74 -6.16
N PRO A 19 0.87 4.04 -5.37
CA PRO A 19 0.41 2.69 -5.72
C PRO A 19 -0.66 2.74 -6.81
N LEU A 20 -0.24 2.89 -8.05
CA LEU A 20 -1.09 2.93 -9.23
C LEU A 20 -1.20 1.55 -9.87
N ILE A 21 -2.38 1.24 -10.37
CA ILE A 21 -2.64 0.12 -11.25
C ILE A 21 -3.28 0.62 -12.54
N LYS A 22 -3.07 -0.13 -13.60
CA LYS A 22 -3.75 0.11 -14.86
C LYS A 22 -5.14 -0.52 -14.84
N GLN A 23 -6.14 0.27 -15.20
CA GLN A 23 -7.53 -0.17 -15.28
C GLN A 23 -8.14 0.28 -16.60
N GLU A 24 -8.88 -0.63 -17.24
CA GLU A 24 -9.67 -0.28 -18.42
C GLU A 24 -10.93 0.47 -17.99
N LYS A 25 -11.13 1.64 -18.55
CA LYS A 25 -12.36 2.43 -18.38
C LYS A 25 -12.91 2.86 -19.73
N VAL A 26 -14.21 2.97 -19.80
CA VAL A 26 -14.90 3.55 -20.97
C VAL A 26 -15.02 5.05 -20.76
N ILE A 27 -14.29 5.82 -21.56
CA ILE A 27 -14.32 7.29 -21.55
C ILE A 27 -14.82 7.76 -22.92
N LYS A 28 -15.92 8.51 -22.93
CA LYS A 28 -16.56 9.00 -24.16
C LYS A 28 -16.83 7.88 -25.21
N GLY A 29 -17.28 6.71 -24.73
CA GLY A 29 -17.57 5.55 -25.57
C GLY A 29 -16.35 4.77 -26.06
N LYS A 30 -15.16 5.12 -25.66
CA LYS A 30 -13.91 4.42 -26.01
C LYS A 30 -13.31 3.72 -24.80
N LYS A 31 -12.84 2.50 -25.00
CA LYS A 31 -12.05 1.77 -23.99
C LYS A 31 -10.67 2.42 -23.87
N THR A 32 -10.35 2.91 -22.68
CA THR A 32 -9.08 3.59 -22.40
C THR A 32 -8.45 2.96 -21.17
N ILE A 33 -7.13 2.77 -21.20
CA ILE A 33 -6.36 2.31 -20.03
C ILE A 33 -5.95 3.54 -19.25
N VAL A 34 -6.32 3.58 -17.98
CA VAL A 34 -6.00 4.68 -17.06
C VAL A 34 -5.30 4.16 -15.81
N ASP A 35 -4.45 4.98 -15.23
CA ASP A 35 -3.84 4.69 -13.94
C ASP A 35 -4.81 5.05 -12.81
N VAL A 36 -5.04 4.11 -11.91
CA VAL A 36 -5.94 4.27 -10.77
C VAL A 36 -5.20 3.94 -9.48
N SER A 37 -5.35 4.79 -8.46
CA SER A 37 -4.75 4.51 -7.15
C SER A 37 -5.39 3.28 -6.50
N ARG A 38 -4.56 2.36 -6.03
CA ARG A 38 -5.01 1.23 -5.23
C ARG A 38 -5.39 1.63 -3.82
N ILE A 39 -4.74 2.63 -3.29
CA ILE A 39 -5.01 3.16 -1.95
C ILE A 39 -5.39 4.63 -2.13
N PRO A 40 -6.69 4.94 -2.21
CA PRO A 40 -7.14 6.32 -2.48
C PRO A 40 -6.60 7.32 -1.47
N ASN A 41 -6.15 8.46 -1.95
CA ASN A 41 -5.63 9.58 -1.18
C ASN A 41 -4.36 9.30 -0.36
N ILE A 42 -3.66 8.23 -0.68
CA ILE A 42 -2.44 7.81 0.04
C ILE A 42 -1.32 7.53 -0.95
N PHE A 43 -0.13 7.99 -0.60
CA PHE A 43 1.11 7.59 -1.23
C PHE A 43 2.23 7.56 -0.18
N PHE A 44 3.36 7.01 -0.54
CA PHE A 44 4.46 6.77 0.38
C PHE A 44 5.67 7.59 -0.02
N VAL A 45 6.38 8.12 0.97
CA VAL A 45 7.61 8.89 0.77
C VAL A 45 8.74 8.21 1.50
N TYR A 46 9.86 8.01 0.83
CA TYR A 46 11.08 7.48 1.41
C TYR A 46 12.04 8.62 1.76
N GLY A 47 12.54 8.61 2.97
CA GLY A 47 13.50 9.61 3.43
C GLY A 47 13.61 9.65 4.95
N THR A 48 14.47 10.52 5.44
CA THR A 48 14.53 10.82 6.87
C THR A 48 13.31 11.59 7.31
N GLU A 49 13.00 11.56 8.60
CA GLU A 49 11.88 12.31 9.15
C GLU A 49 11.98 13.81 8.82
N ASP A 50 13.16 14.38 8.95
CA ASP A 50 13.37 15.80 8.65
C ASP A 50 13.14 16.15 7.17
N GLU A 51 13.61 15.29 6.26
CA GLU A 51 13.36 15.46 4.82
C GLU A 51 11.87 15.41 4.50
N VAL A 52 11.17 14.43 5.02
CA VAL A 52 9.74 14.24 4.75
C VAL A 52 8.89 15.35 5.36
N LYS A 53 9.27 15.86 6.52
CA LYS A 53 8.60 17.01 7.16
C LYS A 53 8.64 18.26 6.28
N THR A 54 9.65 18.46 5.46
CA THR A 54 9.73 19.61 4.54
C THR A 54 8.60 19.60 3.50
N TYR A 55 8.02 18.44 3.20
CA TYR A 55 6.89 18.33 2.28
C TYR A 55 5.54 18.48 2.98
N ALA A 56 5.42 17.99 4.21
CA ALA A 56 4.14 17.92 4.92
C ALA A 56 3.86 19.15 5.80
N PHE A 57 4.88 19.87 6.23
CA PHE A 57 4.72 21.04 7.10
C PHE A 57 5.14 22.32 6.38
N ASP A 58 4.28 23.32 6.47
CA ASP A 58 4.52 24.69 5.98
C ASP A 58 5.00 24.76 4.50
N ASN A 59 4.68 23.74 3.72
CA ASN A 59 4.99 23.74 2.31
C ASN A 59 3.86 24.39 1.52
N VAL A 60 4.13 25.58 0.98
CA VAL A 60 3.13 26.38 0.25
C VAL A 60 2.63 25.69 -1.01
N HIS A 61 3.38 24.76 -1.58
CA HIS A 61 3.00 24.01 -2.77
C HIS A 61 2.11 22.79 -2.45
N LEU A 62 2.17 22.31 -1.19
CA LEU A 62 1.48 21.11 -0.73
C LEU A 62 0.65 21.36 0.54
N PRO A 63 -0.26 22.37 0.54
CA PRO A 63 -1.00 22.75 1.74
C PRO A 63 -1.98 21.66 2.21
N PHE A 64 -2.29 20.71 1.34
CA PHE A 64 -3.22 19.61 1.59
C PHE A 64 -2.51 18.34 2.13
N LEU A 65 -1.18 18.30 2.11
CA LEU A 65 -0.43 17.12 2.52
C LEU A 65 -0.39 16.98 4.03
N ARG A 66 -0.60 15.77 4.52
CA ARG A 66 -0.57 15.41 5.95
C ARG A 66 0.07 14.05 6.12
N PHE A 67 0.74 13.84 7.24
CA PHE A 67 1.14 12.51 7.66
C PHE A 67 -0.05 11.66 8.07
N TYR A 68 0.05 10.36 7.85
CA TYR A 68 -0.64 9.38 8.66
C TYR A 68 0.13 9.19 9.95
N TYR A 69 -0.59 9.16 11.07
CA TYR A 69 0.00 8.99 12.39
C TYR A 69 -0.44 7.66 13.00
N GLU A 70 0.48 7.01 13.69
CA GLU A 70 0.17 5.95 14.63
C GLU A 70 0.22 6.50 16.06
N SER A 71 -0.55 5.90 16.95
CA SER A 71 -0.60 6.29 18.35
C SER A 71 -0.26 5.10 19.22
N HIS A 72 0.57 5.31 20.23
CA HIS A 72 0.87 4.30 21.24
C HIS A 72 0.82 4.95 22.64
N HIS A 73 0.65 4.09 23.65
CA HIS A 73 0.59 4.53 25.02
C HIS A 73 1.95 4.35 25.71
N GLU A 74 2.44 5.42 26.33
CA GLU A 74 3.55 5.37 27.29
C GLU A 74 3.00 5.75 28.65
N GLY A 75 2.66 4.76 29.48
CA GLY A 75 1.97 4.99 30.75
C GLY A 75 0.61 5.63 30.54
N VAL A 76 0.40 6.83 31.08
CA VAL A 76 -0.84 7.62 30.91
C VAL A 76 -0.82 8.52 29.66
N ASN A 77 0.32 8.63 28.99
CA ASN A 77 0.48 9.51 27.84
C ASN A 77 0.17 8.78 26.53
N ILE A 78 -0.46 9.50 25.61
CA ILE A 78 -0.67 9.07 24.23
C ILE A 78 0.37 9.78 23.37
N ILE A 79 1.24 8.99 22.71
CA ILE A 79 2.24 9.51 21.81
C ILE A 79 1.79 9.25 20.38
N LYS A 80 1.82 10.29 19.55
CA LYS A 80 1.54 10.21 18.11
C LYS A 80 2.84 10.38 17.34
N GLU A 81 3.10 9.45 16.45
CA GLU A 81 4.26 9.47 15.57
C GLU A 81 3.82 9.26 14.12
N PRO A 82 4.55 9.82 13.14
CA PRO A 82 4.28 9.51 11.74
C PRO A 82 4.34 8.00 11.49
N LEU A 83 3.35 7.48 10.76
CA LEU A 83 3.29 6.06 10.42
C LEU A 83 4.46 5.71 9.50
N ILE A 84 5.28 4.76 9.94
CA ILE A 84 6.41 4.23 9.16
C ILE A 84 6.01 2.87 8.61
N VAL A 85 6.10 2.73 7.29
CA VAL A 85 5.81 1.48 6.61
C VAL A 85 7.12 0.75 6.32
N PRO A 86 7.31 -0.49 6.79
CA PRO A 86 8.51 -1.27 6.52
C PRO A 86 8.77 -1.45 5.04
N ASP A 87 10.05 -1.43 4.64
CA ASP A 87 10.47 -1.57 3.24
C ASP A 87 9.91 -2.82 2.56
N ARG A 88 9.81 -3.93 3.29
CA ARG A 88 9.23 -5.17 2.77
C ARG A 88 7.78 -5.01 2.31
N GLN A 89 6.99 -4.25 3.05
CA GLN A 89 5.60 -3.99 2.70
C GLN A 89 5.51 -3.11 1.45
N ILE A 90 6.37 -2.10 1.35
CA ILE A 90 6.45 -1.26 0.14
C ILE A 90 6.89 -2.09 -1.08
N GLN A 91 7.88 -2.96 -0.93
CA GLN A 91 8.31 -3.85 -2.00
C GLN A 91 7.19 -4.79 -2.46
N SER A 92 6.45 -5.36 -1.51
CA SER A 92 5.28 -6.20 -1.81
C SER A 92 4.19 -5.43 -2.55
N LEU A 93 3.91 -4.19 -2.14
CA LEU A 93 2.97 -3.30 -2.84
C LEU A 93 3.45 -2.97 -4.26
N GLN A 94 4.74 -2.74 -4.45
CA GLN A 94 5.31 -2.48 -5.78
C GLN A 94 5.12 -3.68 -6.71
N ILE A 95 5.34 -4.90 -6.22
CA ILE A 95 5.10 -6.13 -7.00
C ILE A 95 3.61 -6.23 -7.34
N LEU A 96 2.74 -5.99 -6.37
CA LEU A 96 1.29 -6.03 -6.56
C LEU A 96 0.82 -5.05 -7.64
N CYS A 97 1.34 -3.83 -7.63
CA CYS A 97 0.97 -2.79 -8.60
C CYS A 97 1.45 -3.08 -10.03
N LYS A 98 2.47 -3.93 -10.20
CA LYS A 98 2.94 -4.38 -11.52
C LYS A 98 2.17 -5.57 -12.06
N ALA A 99 1.40 -6.27 -11.21
CA ALA A 99 0.64 -7.43 -11.61
C ALA A 99 -0.55 -7.04 -12.49
N GLU A 100 -0.83 -7.85 -13.51
CA GLU A 100 -1.95 -7.64 -14.44
C GLU A 100 -3.26 -8.25 -13.92
N ALA A 101 -3.22 -9.01 -12.82
CA ALA A 101 -4.40 -9.66 -12.26
C ALA A 101 -5.46 -8.63 -11.85
N GLU A 102 -6.70 -8.89 -12.28
CA GLU A 102 -7.83 -7.99 -12.02
C GLU A 102 -8.43 -8.15 -10.63
N ASP A 103 -8.30 -9.33 -10.03
CA ASP A 103 -8.95 -9.68 -8.77
C ASP A 103 -8.09 -9.39 -7.54
N ILE A 104 -7.61 -8.16 -7.45
CA ILE A 104 -6.91 -7.64 -6.28
C ILE A 104 -7.90 -6.88 -5.42
N ARG A 105 -7.92 -7.16 -4.11
CA ARG A 105 -8.90 -6.61 -3.18
C ARG A 105 -8.26 -5.65 -2.19
N PHE A 106 -8.78 -4.43 -2.16
CA PHE A 106 -8.51 -3.48 -1.10
C PHE A 106 -9.53 -3.67 0.03
N VAL A 107 -9.04 -3.79 1.25
CA VAL A 107 -9.86 -3.97 2.45
C VAL A 107 -9.56 -2.86 3.44
N PRO A 108 -10.57 -2.16 3.98
CA PRO A 108 -10.33 -1.09 4.95
C PRO A 108 -9.73 -1.62 6.25
N ASP A 109 -9.11 -0.73 7.00
CA ASP A 109 -8.38 -1.03 8.23
C ASP A 109 -9.21 -1.75 9.31
N GLU A 110 -10.50 -1.52 9.36
CA GLU A 110 -11.44 -2.20 10.26
C GLU A 110 -11.40 -3.73 10.15
N MET A 111 -10.98 -4.23 9.00
CA MET A 111 -10.88 -5.66 8.73
C MET A 111 -9.49 -6.24 9.04
N ILE A 112 -8.52 -5.40 9.40
CA ILE A 112 -7.13 -5.84 9.68
C ILE A 112 -7.07 -7.01 10.67
N PRO A 113 -7.79 -6.99 11.83
CA PRO A 113 -7.71 -8.08 12.79
C PRO A 113 -8.04 -9.45 12.21
N LYS A 114 -8.96 -9.51 11.25
CA LYS A 114 -9.37 -10.74 10.56
C LYS A 114 -8.24 -11.38 9.76
N PHE A 115 -7.32 -10.56 9.24
CA PHE A 115 -6.23 -11.01 8.38
C PHE A 115 -4.94 -11.30 9.14
N GLN A 116 -4.79 -10.78 10.34
CA GLN A 116 -3.57 -10.95 11.15
C GLN A 116 -3.37 -12.39 11.67
N GLU A 117 -4.43 -13.18 11.75
CA GLU A 117 -4.39 -14.55 12.26
C GLU A 117 -3.79 -15.56 11.27
N GLY A 118 -3.67 -15.19 10.01
CA GLY A 118 -3.12 -16.05 8.97
C GLY A 118 -1.62 -16.32 9.13
N GLU A 119 -1.15 -17.43 8.57
CA GLU A 119 0.29 -17.74 8.53
C GLU A 119 1.07 -16.75 7.69
N SER A 120 2.26 -16.39 8.15
CA SER A 120 3.20 -15.58 7.38
C SER A 120 3.85 -16.39 6.29
N VAL A 121 3.78 -15.92 5.07
CA VAL A 121 4.27 -16.60 3.87
C VAL A 121 4.97 -15.64 2.92
N VAL A 122 5.80 -16.22 2.04
CA VAL A 122 6.29 -15.55 0.83
C VAL A 122 5.81 -16.30 -0.39
N ILE A 123 5.45 -15.57 -1.43
CA ILE A 123 5.04 -16.15 -2.72
C ILE A 123 6.31 -16.43 -3.53
N ILE A 124 6.49 -17.68 -3.96
CA ILE A 124 7.71 -18.14 -4.63
C ILE A 124 7.57 -18.37 -6.13
N GLN A 125 6.37 -18.29 -6.68
CA GLN A 125 6.10 -18.49 -8.10
C GLN A 125 4.96 -17.58 -8.59
N GLY A 126 4.93 -17.35 -9.89
CA GLY A 126 3.90 -16.57 -10.57
C GLY A 126 4.18 -15.07 -10.57
N GLU A 127 3.20 -14.28 -11.03
CA GLU A 127 3.35 -12.83 -11.15
C GLU A 127 3.47 -12.09 -9.81
N PHE A 128 3.03 -12.72 -8.74
CA PHE A 128 3.12 -12.17 -7.38
C PHE A 128 4.38 -12.64 -6.63
N LYS A 129 5.32 -13.29 -7.31
CA LYS A 129 6.55 -13.77 -6.70
C LYS A 129 7.29 -12.66 -5.95
N GLY A 130 7.67 -12.94 -4.71
CA GLY A 130 8.37 -12.01 -3.83
C GLY A 130 7.48 -11.29 -2.82
N ILE A 131 6.17 -11.34 -2.98
CA ILE A 131 5.25 -10.76 -2.00
C ILE A 131 5.31 -11.54 -0.69
N GLU A 132 5.49 -10.83 0.40
CA GLU A 132 5.38 -11.35 1.76
C GLU A 132 4.09 -10.86 2.40
N GLY A 133 3.39 -11.74 3.06
CA GLY A 133 2.14 -11.38 3.72
C GLY A 133 1.54 -12.52 4.52
N LYS A 134 0.27 -12.40 4.83
CA LYS A 134 -0.51 -13.40 5.58
C LYS A 134 -1.44 -14.16 4.64
N VAL A 135 -1.53 -15.47 4.83
CA VAL A 135 -2.53 -16.27 4.12
C VAL A 135 -3.92 -15.87 4.58
N ALA A 136 -4.82 -15.62 3.64
CA ALA A 136 -6.19 -15.26 3.93
C ALA A 136 -7.16 -15.99 2.97
N ARG A 137 -8.36 -16.28 3.45
CA ARG A 137 -9.45 -16.78 2.62
C ARG A 137 -10.47 -15.68 2.39
N TRP A 138 -10.75 -15.43 1.13
CA TRP A 138 -11.74 -14.43 0.72
C TRP A 138 -12.63 -15.04 -0.38
N HIS A 139 -13.94 -15.08 -0.12
CA HIS A 139 -14.90 -15.74 -1.02
C HIS A 139 -14.49 -17.17 -1.42
N GLY A 140 -14.02 -17.95 -0.44
CA GLY A 140 -13.59 -19.34 -0.65
C GLY A 140 -12.24 -19.52 -1.35
N GLN A 141 -11.57 -18.44 -1.73
CA GLN A 141 -10.28 -18.47 -2.41
C GLN A 141 -9.13 -18.13 -1.47
N GLN A 142 -8.03 -18.86 -1.60
CA GLN A 142 -6.81 -18.58 -0.88
C GLN A 142 -6.06 -17.40 -1.55
N ARG A 143 -5.70 -16.41 -0.74
CA ARG A 143 -4.98 -15.20 -1.15
C ARG A 143 -3.86 -14.91 -0.17
N VAL A 144 -2.98 -14.00 -0.55
CA VAL A 144 -1.98 -13.45 0.37
C VAL A 144 -2.32 -11.99 0.63
N ALA A 145 -2.47 -11.63 1.88
CA ALA A 145 -2.80 -10.29 2.32
C ALA A 145 -1.55 -9.52 2.75
N ILE A 146 -1.33 -8.37 2.14
CA ILE A 146 -0.33 -7.41 2.58
C ILE A 146 -1.01 -6.51 3.60
N ILE A 147 -0.60 -6.60 4.86
CA ILE A 147 -1.17 -5.84 5.95
C ILE A 147 -0.26 -4.64 6.25
N ILE A 148 -0.76 -3.45 6.01
CA ILE A 148 -0.09 -2.22 6.43
C ILE A 148 -0.79 -1.74 7.69
N GLU A 149 -0.18 -2.04 8.83
CA GLU A 149 -0.78 -1.75 10.13
C GLU A 149 -1.13 -0.27 10.27
N GLY A 150 -2.32 -0.01 10.79
CA GLY A 150 -2.84 1.35 10.94
C GLY A 150 -3.35 1.99 9.65
N LEU A 151 -3.30 1.30 8.52
CA LEU A 151 -3.67 1.87 7.23
C LEU A 151 -4.67 1.02 6.44
N CYS A 152 -4.28 -0.19 6.01
CA CYS A 152 -5.12 -1.01 5.14
C CYS A 152 -4.61 -2.45 5.00
N VAL A 153 -5.42 -3.28 4.35
CA VAL A 153 -5.04 -4.59 3.84
C VAL A 153 -5.28 -4.63 2.34
N ILE A 154 -4.33 -5.16 1.59
CA ILE A 154 -4.48 -5.43 0.17
C ILE A 154 -4.25 -6.91 -0.07
N ALA A 155 -5.26 -7.61 -0.59
CA ALA A 155 -5.19 -9.03 -0.88
C ALA A 155 -4.91 -9.26 -2.37
N THR A 156 -4.01 -10.20 -2.66
CA THR A 156 -3.72 -10.67 -4.02
C THR A 156 -4.95 -11.34 -4.63
N ALA A 157 -4.87 -11.69 -5.90
CA ALA A 157 -5.76 -12.68 -6.50
C ALA A 157 -5.52 -14.06 -5.88
N TYR A 158 -6.24 -15.08 -6.35
CA TYR A 158 -6.04 -16.46 -5.90
C TYR A 158 -4.59 -16.91 -6.05
N ILE A 159 -4.04 -17.52 -5.02
CA ILE A 159 -2.68 -18.09 -5.00
C ILE A 159 -2.77 -19.58 -4.65
N PRO A 160 -2.29 -20.49 -5.51
CA PRO A 160 -2.18 -21.91 -5.18
C PRO A 160 -1.25 -22.15 -3.97
N SER A 161 -1.57 -23.14 -3.14
CA SER A 161 -0.73 -23.48 -1.98
C SER A 161 0.71 -23.85 -2.35
N ALA A 162 0.91 -24.44 -3.52
CA ALA A 162 2.24 -24.78 -4.03
C ALA A 162 3.14 -23.56 -4.28
N TYR A 163 2.57 -22.36 -4.38
CA TYR A 163 3.30 -21.10 -4.57
C TYR A 163 3.72 -20.44 -3.27
N LEU A 164 3.34 -21.00 -2.13
CA LEU A 164 3.57 -20.42 -0.80
C LEU A 164 4.69 -21.13 -0.06
N LYS A 165 5.54 -20.34 0.59
CA LYS A 165 6.55 -20.80 1.52
C LYS A 165 6.35 -20.09 2.85
N LYS A 166 6.30 -20.85 3.94
CA LYS A 166 6.23 -20.28 5.29
C LYS A 166 7.52 -19.51 5.64
N ILE A 167 7.35 -18.42 6.31
CA ILE A 167 8.44 -17.58 6.80
C ILE A 167 8.32 -17.29 8.29
#